data_fd1a1359348546117f780a2647c33f49
#
_entry.id   fd1a1359348546117f780a2647c33f49
#
_cell.length_a   1.000
_cell.length_b   1.000
_cell.length_c   1.000
_cell.angle_alpha   90.00
_cell.angle_beta   90.00
_cell.angle_gamma   90.00
#
_symmetry.space_group_name_H-M   'P 1'
#
loop_
_entity.id
_entity.type
_entity.pdbx_description
1 polymer ?
#
loop_
_entity_poly.entity_id
_entity_poly.type
_entity_poly.pdbx_seq_one_letter_code
_entity_poly.pdbx_strand_id
1 'polypeptide(L)'
;MIKSLLELNVQDHVEKKNGLMYLSWAWAWAEALKADPTATFHVDTFQQADATTVPYMDINGTAMVWVRTTLFGKEMTCFLPVMDHRNKPIQHPDSFQVNTAIMRCMTKCLALHGLGLYIYAGEDLPEQEGKPAAPPPPPPSPKVPAKAEGEPGRWQITIKAKPDATPTDWVNLISEAAIVCLEQAQSQADTMKIYQVNRSLFDKLKSLDADCHKDLLEAFKTKKDALK
;
A
#
# COMPACT_ATOMS: atom_id res chain seq x y z
N MET A 1 17.46 15.98 -6.96
CA MET A 1 17.07 15.41 -5.65
C MET A 1 15.56 15.36 -5.46
N ILE A 2 14.80 16.45 -5.60
CA ILE A 2 13.31 16.38 -5.57
C ILE A 2 12.75 15.42 -6.64
N LYS A 3 13.35 15.36 -7.84
CA LYS A 3 12.98 14.39 -8.88
C LYS A 3 13.05 12.92 -8.39
N SER A 4 14.02 12.58 -7.55
CA SER A 4 14.17 11.21 -7.05
C SER A 4 13.04 10.80 -6.10
N LEU A 5 12.52 11.71 -5.28
CA LEU A 5 11.38 11.43 -4.39
C LEU A 5 10.07 11.28 -5.17
N LEU A 6 9.86 12.07 -6.24
CA LEU A 6 8.69 11.95 -7.11
C LEU A 6 8.66 10.63 -7.91
N GLU A 7 9.83 10.04 -8.17
CA GLU A 7 9.98 8.81 -8.95
C GLU A 7 9.87 7.55 -8.08
N LEU A 8 9.89 7.69 -6.74
CA LEU A 8 9.76 6.56 -5.83
C LEU A 8 8.35 5.96 -5.89
N ASN A 9 8.31 4.64 -6.14
CA ASN A 9 7.05 3.90 -6.04
C ASN A 9 6.79 3.55 -4.57
N VAL A 10 5.72 4.11 -4.00
CA VAL A 10 5.33 3.89 -2.60
C VAL A 10 4.22 2.84 -2.44
N GLN A 11 3.72 2.24 -3.52
CA GLN A 11 2.54 1.36 -3.50
C GLN A 11 2.69 0.14 -2.59
N ASP A 12 3.88 -0.45 -2.51
CA ASP A 12 4.13 -1.62 -1.67
C ASP A 12 4.13 -1.29 -0.15
N HIS A 13 4.14 0.01 0.19
CA HIS A 13 4.16 0.52 1.56
C HIS A 13 2.89 1.29 1.93
N VAL A 14 1.87 1.20 1.08
CA VAL A 14 0.58 1.85 1.25
C VAL A 14 -0.47 0.83 1.63
N GLU A 15 -1.18 1.10 2.72
CA GLU A 15 -2.39 0.36 3.11
C GLU A 15 -3.64 1.16 2.71
N LYS A 16 -4.59 0.50 2.07
CA LYS A 16 -5.89 1.11 1.80
C LYS A 16 -6.87 0.76 2.91
N LYS A 17 -7.34 1.77 3.65
CA LYS A 17 -8.34 1.63 4.72
C LYS A 17 -9.49 2.60 4.46
N ASN A 18 -10.72 2.09 4.36
CA ASN A 18 -11.94 2.90 4.17
C ASN A 18 -11.86 3.90 2.99
N GLY A 19 -11.27 3.47 1.89
CA GLY A 19 -11.14 4.32 0.70
C GLY A 19 -9.92 5.26 0.69
N LEU A 20 -9.26 5.45 1.83
CA LEU A 20 -8.08 6.28 1.95
C LEU A 20 -6.79 5.48 1.85
N MET A 21 -5.77 6.13 1.34
CA MET A 21 -4.42 5.59 1.21
C MET A 21 -3.58 6.01 2.41
N TYR A 22 -3.00 5.03 3.11
CA TYR A 22 -2.12 5.26 4.27
C TYR A 22 -0.72 4.79 3.95
N LEU A 23 0.19 5.73 3.74
CA LEU A 23 1.61 5.42 3.60
C LEU A 23 2.22 5.20 4.99
N SER A 24 3.01 4.13 5.16
CA SER A 24 3.75 3.89 6.40
C SER A 24 4.65 5.07 6.73
N TRP A 25 4.40 5.73 7.88
CA TRP A 25 5.19 6.89 8.29
C TRP A 25 6.67 6.55 8.53
N ALA A 26 6.94 5.36 9.07
CA ALA A 26 8.31 4.93 9.36
C ALA A 26 9.10 4.71 8.07
N TRP A 27 8.47 4.09 7.08
CA TRP A 27 9.08 3.92 5.77
C TRP A 27 9.27 5.28 5.08
N ALA A 28 8.25 6.13 5.08
CA ALA A 28 8.32 7.46 4.45
C ALA A 28 9.45 8.31 5.05
N TRP A 29 9.61 8.27 6.37
CA TRP A 29 10.69 8.97 7.05
C TRP A 29 12.07 8.38 6.72
N ALA A 30 12.18 7.06 6.64
CA ALA A 30 13.43 6.41 6.23
C ALA A 30 13.85 6.81 4.81
N GLU A 31 12.90 6.89 3.87
CA GLU A 31 13.19 7.37 2.50
C GLU A 31 13.58 8.85 2.47
N ALA A 32 12.95 9.68 3.31
CA ALA A 32 13.36 11.08 3.46
C ALA A 32 14.81 11.21 3.95
N LEU A 33 15.20 10.43 4.97
CA LEU A 33 16.58 10.40 5.50
C LEU A 33 17.60 9.82 4.50
N LYS A 34 17.21 8.87 3.66
CA LYS A 34 18.07 8.38 2.57
C LYS A 34 18.31 9.44 1.51
N ALA A 35 17.28 10.24 1.20
CA ALA A 35 17.38 11.30 0.22
C ALA A 35 18.16 12.53 0.76
N ASP A 36 17.93 12.87 2.01
CA ASP A 36 18.60 13.94 2.73
C ASP A 36 18.84 13.54 4.19
N PRO A 37 20.08 13.13 4.55
CA PRO A 37 20.41 12.78 5.93
C PRO A 37 20.26 13.92 6.95
N THR A 38 20.12 15.17 6.48
CA THR A 38 19.88 16.35 7.32
C THR A 38 18.41 16.68 7.48
N ALA A 39 17.51 15.84 6.94
CA ALA A 39 16.08 16.04 7.04
C ALA A 39 15.64 16.12 8.50
N THR A 40 14.73 17.04 8.79
CA THR A 40 14.13 17.22 10.11
C THR A 40 12.63 17.33 10.01
N PHE A 41 11.94 17.00 11.10
CA PHE A 41 10.55 17.37 11.25
C PHE A 41 10.29 18.03 12.60
N HIS A 42 9.30 18.87 12.66
CA HIS A 42 8.86 19.58 13.85
C HIS A 42 7.34 19.51 13.96
N VAL A 43 6.85 19.29 15.19
CA VAL A 43 5.42 19.36 15.50
C VAL A 43 5.16 20.68 16.20
N ASP A 44 4.27 21.51 15.65
CA ASP A 44 3.93 22.77 16.29
C ASP A 44 3.12 22.52 17.56
N THR A 45 3.39 23.36 18.56
CA THR A 45 2.72 23.29 19.86
C THR A 45 1.96 24.57 20.14
N PHE A 46 0.85 24.44 20.87
CA PHE A 46 -0.08 25.52 21.15
C PHE A 46 -0.32 25.62 22.65
N GLN A 47 -0.34 26.83 23.17
CA GLN A 47 -0.66 27.10 24.55
C GLN A 47 -2.18 27.10 24.77
N GLN A 48 -2.64 26.37 25.74
CA GLN A 48 -4.06 26.35 26.15
C GLN A 48 -4.35 27.44 27.20
N ALA A 49 -5.63 27.64 27.50
CA ALA A 49 -6.06 28.67 28.47
C ALA A 49 -5.53 28.44 29.89
N ASP A 50 -5.24 27.21 30.25
CA ASP A 50 -4.64 26.81 31.54
C ASP A 50 -3.09 26.88 31.55
N ALA A 51 -2.49 27.49 30.53
CA ALA A 51 -1.07 27.59 30.29
C ALA A 51 -0.35 26.25 29.98
N THR A 52 -1.07 25.14 29.80
CA THR A 52 -0.48 23.89 29.29
C THR A 52 -0.14 24.00 27.81
N THR A 53 0.89 23.29 27.36
CA THR A 53 1.31 23.26 25.97
C THR A 53 0.99 21.89 25.36
N VAL A 54 0.24 21.89 24.26
CA VAL A 54 -0.21 20.66 23.59
C VAL A 54 0.17 20.67 22.10
N PRO A 55 0.37 19.51 21.45
CA PRO A 55 0.79 19.40 20.06
C PRO A 55 -0.38 19.53 19.07
N TYR A 56 -1.41 20.29 19.42
CA TYR A 56 -2.56 20.56 18.56
C TYR A 56 -3.22 21.89 18.94
N MET A 57 -3.92 22.46 17.98
CA MET A 57 -4.82 23.60 18.22
C MET A 57 -6.23 23.06 18.49
N ASP A 58 -6.83 23.52 19.60
CA ASP A 58 -8.26 23.29 19.85
C ASP A 58 -9.13 24.20 18.97
N ILE A 59 -10.11 23.62 18.31
CA ILE A 59 -11.09 24.33 17.49
C ILE A 59 -12.48 23.82 17.89
N ASN A 60 -13.11 24.50 18.83
CA ASN A 60 -14.47 24.15 19.33
C ASN A 60 -14.59 22.68 19.79
N GLY A 61 -13.59 22.20 20.54
CA GLY A 61 -13.54 20.84 21.06
C GLY A 61 -13.04 19.80 20.06
N THR A 62 -12.75 20.19 18.82
CA THR A 62 -11.99 19.35 17.87
C THR A 62 -10.53 19.79 17.87
N ALA A 63 -9.63 18.95 17.33
CA ALA A 63 -8.23 19.26 17.30
C ALA A 63 -7.67 19.26 15.87
N MET A 64 -6.71 20.14 15.61
CA MET A 64 -5.93 20.18 14.38
C MET A 64 -4.43 20.17 14.72
N VAL A 65 -3.66 19.37 14.02
CA VAL A 65 -2.20 19.27 14.20
C VAL A 65 -1.47 19.95 13.05
N TRP A 66 -0.28 20.50 13.32
CA TRP A 66 0.63 21.09 12.34
C TRP A 66 1.99 20.40 12.41
N VAL A 67 2.51 20.04 11.26
CA VAL A 67 3.85 19.46 11.13
C VAL A 67 4.61 20.23 10.05
N ARG A 68 5.85 20.53 10.37
CA ARG A 68 6.83 21.09 9.43
C ARG A 68 7.89 20.04 9.14
N THR A 69 8.26 19.88 7.88
CA THR A 69 9.37 19.03 7.46
C THR A 69 10.35 19.84 6.64
N THR A 70 11.64 19.66 6.89
CA THR A 70 12.70 20.33 6.13
C THR A 70 13.52 19.26 5.42
N LEU A 71 13.55 19.35 4.09
CA LEU A 71 14.39 18.53 3.22
C LEU A 71 15.11 19.44 2.22
N PHE A 72 16.38 19.17 1.98
CA PHE A 72 17.23 19.93 1.05
C PHE A 72 17.24 21.44 1.35
N GLY A 73 17.15 21.80 2.63
CA GLY A 73 17.07 23.19 3.09
C GLY A 73 15.72 23.87 2.85
N LYS A 74 14.72 23.17 2.30
CA LYS A 74 13.37 23.68 2.07
C LYS A 74 12.43 23.20 3.16
N GLU A 75 11.77 24.13 3.85
CA GLU A 75 10.72 23.82 4.82
C GLU A 75 9.35 23.77 4.12
N MET A 76 8.57 22.75 4.44
CA MET A 76 7.16 22.61 4.09
C MET A 76 6.33 22.47 5.35
N THR A 77 5.13 23.02 5.35
CA THR A 77 4.17 22.93 6.45
C THR A 77 2.92 22.22 5.96
N CYS A 78 2.43 21.29 6.76
CA CYS A 78 1.15 20.62 6.55
C CYS A 78 0.33 20.68 7.85
N PHE A 79 -0.98 20.67 7.71
CA PHE A 79 -1.90 20.57 8.84
C PHE A 79 -2.97 19.52 8.55
N LEU A 80 -3.49 18.91 9.60
CA LEU A 80 -4.49 17.84 9.48
C LEU A 80 -5.42 17.88 10.70
N PRO A 81 -6.74 17.80 10.51
CA PRO A 81 -7.66 17.63 11.63
C PRO A 81 -7.51 16.22 12.22
N VAL A 82 -7.70 16.10 13.53
CA VAL A 82 -7.85 14.81 14.18
C VAL A 82 -9.22 14.25 13.83
N MET A 83 -9.25 13.17 13.04
CA MET A 83 -10.48 12.65 12.44
C MET A 83 -10.61 11.15 12.59
N ASP A 84 -11.84 10.67 12.53
CA ASP A 84 -12.18 9.25 12.53
C ASP A 84 -11.91 8.59 11.14
N HIS A 85 -12.26 7.31 11.04
CA HIS A 85 -12.13 6.52 9.81
C HIS A 85 -13.07 6.95 8.66
N ARG A 86 -14.00 7.89 8.93
CA ARG A 86 -14.92 8.49 7.95
C ARG A 86 -14.55 9.92 7.61
N ASN A 87 -13.33 10.35 7.97
CA ASN A 87 -12.83 11.73 7.81
C ASN A 87 -13.67 12.79 8.53
N LYS A 88 -14.39 12.41 9.60
CA LYS A 88 -15.11 13.37 10.43
C LYS A 88 -14.24 13.79 11.61
N PRO A 89 -14.15 15.09 11.93
CA PRO A 89 -13.44 15.56 13.10
C PRO A 89 -13.96 14.88 14.38
N ILE A 90 -13.03 14.47 15.23
CA ILE A 90 -13.36 13.84 16.52
C ILE A 90 -13.47 14.92 17.57
N GLN A 91 -14.56 14.87 18.35
CA GLN A 91 -14.72 15.73 19.53
C GLN A 91 -13.88 15.19 20.68
N HIS A 92 -13.14 16.07 21.34
CA HIS A 92 -12.26 15.77 22.48
C HIS A 92 -11.35 14.56 22.22
N PRO A 93 -10.49 14.61 21.17
CA PRO A 93 -9.67 13.46 20.80
C PRO A 93 -8.67 13.12 21.92
N ASP A 94 -8.47 11.83 22.13
CA ASP A 94 -7.46 11.34 23.07
C ASP A 94 -6.02 11.46 22.52
N SER A 95 -5.04 11.19 23.37
CA SER A 95 -3.62 11.29 23.00
C SER A 95 -3.20 10.32 21.89
N PHE A 96 -3.84 9.15 21.78
CA PHE A 96 -3.57 8.19 20.71
C PHE A 96 -4.07 8.71 19.37
N GLN A 97 -5.25 9.30 19.33
CA GLN A 97 -5.84 9.91 18.14
C GLN A 97 -5.02 11.12 17.66
N VAL A 98 -4.57 11.95 18.60
CA VAL A 98 -3.67 13.09 18.30
C VAL A 98 -2.34 12.59 17.74
N ASN A 99 -1.70 11.60 18.35
CA ASN A 99 -0.45 11.03 17.85
C ASN A 99 -0.61 10.42 16.46
N THR A 100 -1.71 9.71 16.22
CA THR A 100 -2.02 9.15 14.90
C THR A 100 -2.15 10.25 13.85
N ALA A 101 -2.84 11.35 14.17
CA ALA A 101 -2.98 12.49 13.27
C ALA A 101 -1.64 13.17 12.99
N ILE A 102 -0.74 13.31 13.99
CA ILE A 102 0.61 13.85 13.82
C ILE A 102 1.41 13.02 12.80
N MET A 103 1.42 11.68 12.94
CA MET A 103 2.16 10.80 12.03
C MET A 103 1.60 10.84 10.60
N ARG A 104 0.28 10.90 10.45
CA ARG A 104 -0.38 11.09 9.15
C ARG A 104 -0.05 12.46 8.54
N CYS A 105 -0.06 13.51 9.35
CA CYS A 105 0.29 14.86 8.93
C CYS A 105 1.75 14.95 8.46
N MET A 106 2.68 14.31 9.19
CA MET A 106 4.09 14.23 8.81
C MET A 106 4.25 13.54 7.44
N THR A 107 3.58 12.41 7.21
CA THR A 107 3.63 11.69 5.93
C THR A 107 3.08 12.55 4.80
N LYS A 108 1.95 13.25 5.02
CA LYS A 108 1.36 14.20 4.05
C LYS A 108 2.30 15.39 3.79
N CYS A 109 3.01 15.85 4.80
CA CYS A 109 4.01 16.91 4.67
C CYS A 109 5.21 16.46 3.80
N LEU A 110 5.67 15.21 3.96
CA LEU A 110 6.71 14.63 3.11
C LEU A 110 6.27 14.52 1.64
N ALA A 111 4.98 14.31 1.39
CA ALA A 111 4.46 14.30 0.03
C ALA A 111 4.59 15.66 -0.67
N LEU A 112 4.59 16.77 0.07
CA LEU A 112 4.86 18.11 -0.51
C LEU A 112 6.31 18.26 -1.01
N HIS A 113 7.23 17.41 -0.54
CA HIS A 113 8.59 17.28 -1.09
C HIS A 113 8.67 16.29 -2.26
N GLY A 114 7.56 15.65 -2.63
CA GLY A 114 7.44 14.73 -3.76
C GLY A 114 7.27 13.26 -3.39
N LEU A 115 7.47 12.85 -2.13
CA LEU A 115 7.39 11.45 -1.73
C LEU A 115 5.94 10.93 -1.76
N GLY A 116 5.63 10.11 -2.76
CA GLY A 116 4.30 9.51 -2.88
C GLY A 116 3.15 10.53 -3.09
N LEU A 117 3.43 11.71 -3.63
CA LEU A 117 2.43 12.76 -3.83
C LEU A 117 1.19 12.26 -4.57
N TYR A 118 1.36 11.34 -5.50
CA TYR A 118 0.27 10.80 -6.33
C TYR A 118 -0.78 9.99 -5.55
N ILE A 119 -0.44 9.45 -4.36
CA ILE A 119 -1.42 8.68 -3.57
C ILE A 119 -2.49 9.59 -2.95
N TYR A 120 -2.20 10.88 -2.79
CA TYR A 120 -3.13 11.87 -2.24
C TYR A 120 -3.97 12.59 -3.32
N ALA A 121 -3.76 12.24 -4.61
CA ALA A 121 -4.53 12.82 -5.69
C ALA A 121 -6.02 12.42 -5.56
N GLY A 122 -6.88 13.42 -5.38
CA GLY A 122 -8.33 13.24 -5.24
C GLY A 122 -8.85 13.12 -3.80
N GLU A 123 -7.99 13.15 -2.76
CA GLU A 123 -8.46 13.11 -1.37
C GLU A 123 -9.33 14.32 -0.97
N ASP A 124 -9.08 15.49 -1.56
CA ASP A 124 -9.77 16.73 -1.23
C ASP A 124 -10.91 17.06 -2.22
N LEU A 125 -11.25 16.13 -3.12
CA LEU A 125 -12.40 16.31 -4.00
C LEU A 125 -13.71 16.07 -3.25
N PRO A 126 -14.75 16.91 -3.45
CA PRO A 126 -16.07 16.66 -2.89
C PRO A 126 -16.55 15.26 -3.27
N GLU A 127 -17.11 14.52 -2.31
CA GLU A 127 -17.77 13.26 -2.60
C GLU A 127 -18.87 13.50 -3.64
N GLN A 128 -18.63 13.08 -4.87
CA GLN A 128 -19.69 12.99 -5.86
C GLN A 128 -20.47 11.70 -5.53
N GLU A 129 -21.67 11.87 -5.00
CA GLU A 129 -22.59 10.76 -4.81
C GLU A 129 -22.70 9.96 -6.11
N GLY A 130 -22.21 8.73 -6.11
CA GLY A 130 -22.42 7.76 -7.18
C GLY A 130 -21.30 7.57 -8.21
N LYS A 131 -20.12 8.18 -8.09
CA LYS A 131 -18.98 7.79 -8.93
C LYS A 131 -17.89 7.10 -8.11
N PRO A 132 -17.40 5.90 -8.52
CA PRO A 132 -16.17 5.35 -7.96
C PRO A 132 -15.04 6.39 -8.13
N ALA A 133 -14.26 6.62 -7.08
CA ALA A 133 -13.08 7.47 -7.17
C ALA A 133 -12.25 7.07 -8.40
N ALA A 134 -11.91 8.03 -9.25
CA ALA A 134 -11.00 7.76 -10.35
C ALA A 134 -9.69 7.19 -9.77
N PRO A 135 -9.14 6.12 -10.35
CA PRO A 135 -7.86 5.60 -9.90
C PRO A 135 -6.83 6.74 -9.97
N PRO A 136 -5.92 6.88 -8.99
CA PRO A 136 -4.87 7.86 -9.03
C PRO A 136 -4.14 7.76 -10.38
N PRO A 137 -3.65 8.88 -10.94
CA PRO A 137 -2.88 8.81 -12.18
C PRO A 137 -1.75 7.80 -11.99
N PRO A 138 -1.51 6.91 -12.98
CA PRO A 138 -0.44 5.92 -12.84
C PRO A 138 0.87 6.66 -12.55
N PRO A 139 1.70 6.15 -11.63
CA PRO A 139 3.04 6.69 -11.42
C PRO A 139 3.76 6.72 -12.77
N PRO A 140 4.65 7.69 -13.01
CA PRO A 140 5.46 7.68 -14.22
C PRO A 140 6.06 6.29 -14.35
N SER A 141 5.81 5.63 -15.46
CA SER A 141 6.16 4.22 -15.68
C SER A 141 7.59 3.97 -15.25
N PRO A 142 7.86 3.20 -14.20
CA PRO A 142 9.22 2.83 -13.85
C PRO A 142 9.74 1.96 -14.98
N LYS A 143 10.94 2.24 -15.45
CA LYS A 143 11.76 1.21 -16.09
C LYS A 143 11.84 0.08 -15.07
N VAL A 144 11.25 -1.06 -15.39
CA VAL A 144 11.08 -2.22 -14.54
C VAL A 144 12.39 -2.55 -13.81
N PRO A 145 12.53 -2.29 -12.50
CA PRO A 145 13.50 -2.98 -11.68
C PRO A 145 12.91 -4.34 -11.33
N ALA A 146 13.73 -5.37 -11.38
CA ALA A 146 13.35 -6.71 -10.98
C ALA A 146 12.69 -6.68 -9.59
N LYS A 147 11.51 -7.32 -9.51
CA LYS A 147 10.71 -7.55 -8.31
C LYS A 147 11.59 -7.89 -7.11
N ALA A 148 11.59 -7.06 -6.06
CA ALA A 148 12.10 -7.46 -4.76
C ALA A 148 11.20 -8.58 -4.23
N GLU A 149 11.81 -9.72 -3.88
CA GLU A 149 11.15 -10.90 -3.33
C GLU A 149 10.65 -10.55 -1.91
N GLY A 150 9.36 -10.17 -1.79
CA GLY A 150 8.65 -10.30 -0.52
C GLY A 150 8.48 -11.79 -0.21
N GLU A 151 8.51 -12.19 1.06
CA GLU A 151 8.23 -13.57 1.45
C GLU A 151 6.90 -14.02 0.84
N PRO A 152 6.87 -15.12 0.06
CA PRO A 152 5.64 -15.60 -0.56
C PRO A 152 4.64 -15.95 0.54
N GLY A 153 3.41 -15.44 0.44
CA GLY A 153 2.30 -15.88 1.29
C GLY A 153 2.13 -17.40 1.18
N ARG A 154 1.59 -18.06 2.22
CA ARG A 154 1.45 -19.54 2.35
C ARG A 154 0.96 -20.26 1.07
N TRP A 155 0.18 -19.59 0.22
CA TRP A 155 -0.42 -20.15 -0.99
C TRP A 155 0.11 -19.55 -2.30
N GLN A 156 1.14 -18.70 -2.24
CA GLN A 156 1.72 -18.08 -3.42
C GLN A 156 2.77 -18.99 -4.05
N ILE A 157 2.58 -19.34 -5.32
CA ILE A 157 3.53 -20.13 -6.10
C ILE A 157 4.55 -19.18 -6.72
N THR A 158 5.83 -19.39 -6.41
CA THR A 158 6.95 -18.66 -7.01
C THR A 158 7.80 -19.62 -7.84
N ILE A 159 7.89 -19.37 -9.16
CA ILE A 159 8.65 -20.21 -10.07
C ILE A 159 9.94 -19.49 -10.45
N LYS A 160 11.08 -20.13 -10.17
CA LYS A 160 12.41 -19.71 -10.63
C LYS A 160 12.77 -20.53 -11.87
N ALA A 161 12.39 -20.05 -13.05
CA ALA A 161 12.78 -20.64 -14.31
C ALA A 161 14.19 -20.20 -14.70
N LYS A 162 14.90 -21.06 -15.47
CA LYS A 162 16.18 -20.68 -16.08
C LYS A 162 16.00 -19.58 -17.12
N PRO A 163 17.02 -18.74 -17.39
CA PRO A 163 16.92 -17.67 -18.39
C PRO A 163 16.55 -18.13 -19.80
N ASP A 164 16.86 -19.38 -20.12
CA ASP A 164 16.64 -20.05 -21.42
C ASP A 164 15.42 -21.01 -21.40
N ALA A 165 14.56 -20.93 -20.39
CA ALA A 165 13.39 -21.79 -20.26
C ALA A 165 12.43 -21.65 -21.45
N THR A 166 12.12 -22.77 -22.09
CA THR A 166 11.19 -22.86 -23.22
C THR A 166 9.73 -22.70 -22.75
N PRO A 167 8.78 -22.42 -23.68
CA PRO A 167 7.35 -22.45 -23.35
C PRO A 167 6.90 -23.75 -22.69
N THR A 168 7.41 -24.90 -23.14
CA THR A 168 7.11 -26.22 -22.57
C THR A 168 7.63 -26.36 -21.16
N ASP A 169 8.83 -25.83 -20.85
CA ASP A 169 9.38 -25.83 -19.48
C ASP A 169 8.49 -25.01 -18.55
N TRP A 170 7.98 -23.87 -19.03
CA TRP A 170 7.05 -23.06 -18.25
C TRP A 170 5.73 -23.78 -17.98
N VAL A 171 5.16 -24.48 -18.96
CA VAL A 171 3.93 -25.27 -18.78
C VAL A 171 4.13 -26.32 -17.68
N ASN A 172 5.21 -27.08 -17.76
CA ASN A 172 5.52 -28.13 -16.78
C ASN A 172 5.71 -27.56 -15.38
N LEU A 173 6.55 -26.52 -15.24
CA LEU A 173 6.84 -25.87 -13.95
C LEU A 173 5.59 -25.28 -13.28
N ILE A 174 4.71 -24.64 -14.06
CA ILE A 174 3.46 -24.06 -13.52
C ILE A 174 2.52 -25.18 -13.08
N SER A 175 2.33 -26.22 -13.90
CA SER A 175 1.42 -27.32 -13.61
C SER A 175 1.86 -28.13 -12.39
N GLU A 176 3.13 -28.51 -12.32
CA GLU A 176 3.68 -29.24 -11.20
C GLU A 176 3.57 -28.45 -9.90
N ALA A 177 3.98 -27.18 -9.91
CA ALA A 177 3.91 -26.32 -8.73
C ALA A 177 2.46 -26.09 -8.27
N ALA A 178 1.52 -25.96 -9.19
CA ALA A 178 0.10 -25.79 -8.88
C ALA A 178 -0.49 -27.05 -8.23
N ILE A 179 -0.17 -28.24 -8.76
CA ILE A 179 -0.64 -29.51 -8.20
C ILE A 179 -0.09 -29.74 -6.79
N VAL A 180 1.22 -29.54 -6.60
CA VAL A 180 1.86 -29.66 -5.26
C VAL A 180 1.23 -28.71 -4.25
N CYS A 181 0.94 -27.47 -4.65
CA CYS A 181 0.28 -26.50 -3.79
C CYS A 181 -1.17 -26.92 -3.48
N LEU A 182 -1.88 -27.43 -4.47
CA LEU A 182 -3.26 -27.90 -4.34
C LEU A 182 -3.40 -29.12 -3.43
N GLU A 183 -2.43 -30.05 -3.45
CA GLU A 183 -2.40 -31.21 -2.57
C GLU A 183 -2.37 -30.83 -1.09
N GLN A 184 -1.73 -29.71 -0.75
CA GLN A 184 -1.63 -29.21 0.63
C GLN A 184 -2.92 -28.51 1.13
N ALA A 185 -3.89 -28.27 0.26
CA ALA A 185 -5.17 -27.65 0.64
C ALA A 185 -5.98 -28.59 1.55
N GLN A 186 -6.41 -28.08 2.70
CA GLN A 186 -7.19 -28.82 3.71
C GLN A 186 -8.66 -28.36 3.76
N SER A 187 -9.03 -27.32 3.02
CA SER A 187 -10.39 -26.77 2.96
C SER A 187 -10.73 -26.25 1.56
N GLN A 188 -12.04 -26.12 1.29
CA GLN A 188 -12.51 -25.48 0.06
C GLN A 188 -12.04 -24.02 -0.03
N ALA A 189 -11.92 -23.34 1.12
CA ALA A 189 -11.41 -21.97 1.17
C ALA A 189 -9.94 -21.89 0.75
N ASP A 190 -9.12 -22.88 1.10
CA ASP A 190 -7.73 -22.98 0.68
C ASP A 190 -7.62 -23.13 -0.84
N THR A 191 -8.41 -24.03 -1.45
CA THR A 191 -8.40 -24.23 -2.91
C THR A 191 -8.76 -22.95 -3.66
N MET A 192 -9.76 -22.22 -3.18
CA MET A 192 -10.15 -20.94 -3.77
C MET A 192 -9.05 -19.89 -3.62
N LYS A 193 -8.40 -19.82 -2.46
CA LYS A 193 -7.32 -18.89 -2.18
C LYS A 193 -6.08 -19.14 -3.03
N ILE A 194 -5.69 -20.42 -3.20
CA ILE A 194 -4.61 -20.84 -4.10
C ILE A 194 -4.89 -20.34 -5.52
N TYR A 195 -6.10 -20.53 -6.02
CA TYR A 195 -6.47 -20.08 -7.36
C TYR A 195 -6.42 -18.55 -7.50
N GLN A 196 -6.98 -17.81 -6.53
CA GLN A 196 -7.04 -16.35 -6.56
C GLN A 196 -5.65 -15.71 -6.51
N VAL A 197 -4.78 -16.18 -5.61
CA VAL A 197 -3.44 -15.62 -5.41
C VAL A 197 -2.53 -15.87 -6.62
N ASN A 198 -2.72 -17.00 -7.32
CA ASN A 198 -1.89 -17.40 -8.45
C ASN A 198 -2.57 -17.17 -9.82
N ARG A 199 -3.63 -16.40 -9.89
CA ARG A 199 -4.42 -16.20 -11.12
C ARG A 199 -3.56 -15.76 -12.30
N SER A 200 -2.65 -14.81 -12.11
CA SER A 200 -1.77 -14.32 -13.18
C SER A 200 -0.84 -15.42 -13.71
N LEU A 201 -0.43 -16.36 -12.86
CA LEU A 201 0.39 -17.50 -13.25
C LEU A 201 -0.45 -18.51 -14.08
N PHE A 202 -1.70 -18.73 -13.70
CA PHE A 202 -2.62 -19.61 -14.43
C PHE A 202 -3.11 -19.00 -15.74
N ASP A 203 -3.27 -17.69 -15.81
CA ASP A 203 -3.54 -16.97 -17.07
C ASP A 203 -2.34 -17.09 -18.03
N LYS A 204 -1.10 -17.07 -17.51
CA LYS A 204 0.11 -17.36 -18.31
C LYS A 204 0.08 -18.81 -18.83
N LEU A 205 -0.25 -19.79 -17.98
CA LEU A 205 -0.39 -21.19 -18.40
C LEU A 205 -1.42 -21.30 -19.54
N LYS A 206 -2.57 -20.68 -19.39
CA LYS A 206 -3.62 -20.65 -20.42
C LYS A 206 -3.12 -20.09 -21.76
N SER A 207 -2.26 -19.09 -21.75
CA SER A 207 -1.68 -18.50 -22.97
C SER A 207 -0.64 -19.37 -23.62
N LEU A 208 0.02 -20.26 -22.87
CA LEU A 208 1.05 -21.18 -23.34
C LEU A 208 0.44 -22.51 -23.80
N ASP A 209 -0.50 -23.05 -23.04
CA ASP A 209 -1.17 -24.32 -23.27
C ASP A 209 -2.59 -24.29 -22.65
N ALA A 210 -3.61 -24.20 -23.52
CA ALA A 210 -5.01 -24.12 -23.09
C ALA A 210 -5.56 -25.45 -22.56
N ASP A 211 -5.06 -26.57 -23.07
CA ASP A 211 -5.49 -27.90 -22.64
C ASP A 211 -4.94 -28.22 -21.27
N CYS A 212 -3.66 -27.97 -21.04
CA CYS A 212 -3.02 -28.14 -19.73
C CYS A 212 -3.66 -27.20 -18.65
N HIS A 213 -4.07 -25.99 -19.04
CA HIS A 213 -4.84 -25.10 -18.14
C HIS A 213 -6.21 -25.69 -17.81
N LYS A 214 -6.90 -26.33 -18.75
CA LYS A 214 -8.19 -26.98 -18.52
C LYS A 214 -8.07 -28.15 -17.56
N ASP A 215 -7.04 -28.98 -17.72
CA ASP A 215 -6.75 -30.11 -16.82
C ASP A 215 -6.47 -29.61 -15.40
N LEU A 216 -5.74 -28.51 -15.27
CA LEU A 216 -5.49 -27.88 -13.98
C LEU A 216 -6.80 -27.40 -13.31
N LEU A 217 -7.72 -26.80 -14.06
CA LEU A 217 -9.02 -26.37 -13.52
C LEU A 217 -9.87 -27.57 -13.06
N GLU A 218 -9.79 -28.69 -13.76
CA GLU A 218 -10.47 -29.93 -13.37
C GLU A 218 -9.89 -30.52 -12.10
N ALA A 219 -8.56 -30.48 -11.92
CA ALA A 219 -7.89 -30.86 -10.68
C ALA A 219 -8.35 -29.99 -9.49
N PHE A 220 -8.45 -28.66 -9.67
CA PHE A 220 -8.99 -27.75 -8.66
C PHE A 220 -10.43 -28.08 -8.27
N LYS A 221 -11.28 -28.40 -9.26
CA LYS A 221 -12.68 -28.79 -9.04
C LYS A 221 -12.76 -30.11 -8.25
N THR A 222 -12.02 -31.12 -8.68
CA THR A 222 -11.97 -32.43 -8.02
C THR A 222 -11.52 -32.32 -6.57
N LYS A 223 -10.45 -31.56 -6.30
CA LYS A 223 -9.96 -31.34 -4.95
C LYS A 223 -10.97 -30.59 -4.09
N LYS A 224 -11.60 -29.55 -4.62
CA LYS A 224 -12.65 -28.80 -3.93
C LYS A 224 -13.83 -29.69 -3.56
N ASP A 225 -14.25 -30.60 -4.45
CA ASP A 225 -15.36 -31.52 -4.21
C ASP A 225 -15.00 -32.61 -3.19
N ALA A 226 -13.74 -33.03 -3.14
CA ALA A 226 -13.24 -33.99 -2.16
C ALA A 226 -13.10 -33.40 -0.74
N LEU A 227 -13.11 -32.07 -0.58
CA LEU A 227 -12.99 -31.38 0.70
C LEU A 227 -14.34 -30.88 1.24
N LYS A 228 -15.44 -31.50 0.81
CA LYS A 228 -16.79 -31.23 1.33
C LYS A 228 -17.01 -31.80 2.73
#